data_5c5a9ce8b6ccfb15d504ca8b035648b8
#
_entry.id   5c5a9ce8b6ccfb15d504ca8b035648b8
#
_cell.length_a   1.000
_cell.length_b   1.000
_cell.length_c   1.000
_cell.angle_alpha   90.00
_cell.angle_beta   90.00
_cell.angle_gamma   90.00
#
_symmetry.space_group_name_H-M   'P 1'
#
loop_
_entity.id
_entity.type
_entity.pdbx_description
1 polymer ?
#
loop_
_entity_poly.entity_id
_entity_poly.type
_entity_poly.pdbx_seq_one_letter_code
_entity_poly.pdbx_strand_id
1 'polypeptide(L)'
;PGGEERWNTPVDLGLPAGVTDLVQLAMLRDADGRIEIFGVDGAKGHVWWIFQNPDTIVDTTEEVTPPGSDTPITVNARVSAPPENPWSDWTQLTGGGIARLIAASDINSRITLVAISDNPDAQEVYVNTQTKDTALAATDWTGWTRIDNAASGTAASVPTAVLDPEGFLNIFMVGANSQVVQIRQTEPAKTTWSEWHQISYINAAVVNVISAFDSNGNIVLVALDENLGLYANYQTDVRKQTWSGWQQIGTAPDFGLVAMDYNADGALSYFQGETGTNGVKFISQIAPGSTHWSAGWTMLADNGIFTYGIVRDLTPPEQE
;
A
#
# COMPACT_ATOMS: atom_id res chain seq x y z
N PRO A 1 19.07 25.58 -6.61
CA PRO A 1 20.05 25.33 -5.58
C PRO A 1 19.49 24.21 -4.73
N GLY A 2 20.01 22.97 -4.92
CA GLY A 2 19.53 21.79 -4.22
C GLY A 2 19.81 21.90 -2.73
N GLY A 3 18.75 21.99 -1.94
CA GLY A 3 18.83 21.67 -0.53
C GLY A 3 19.20 20.20 -0.42
N GLU A 4 20.29 19.89 0.27
CA GLU A 4 20.59 18.51 0.64
C GLU A 4 19.40 18.01 1.48
N GLU A 5 18.60 17.10 0.94
CA GLU A 5 17.60 16.38 1.73
C GLU A 5 18.35 15.62 2.82
N ARG A 6 18.25 16.10 4.06
CA ARG A 6 18.87 15.44 5.20
C ARG A 6 17.90 14.39 5.72
N TRP A 7 18.15 13.16 5.34
CA TRP A 7 17.53 12.03 6.01
C TRP A 7 17.99 11.96 7.46
N ASN A 8 17.09 11.67 8.37
CA ASN A 8 17.46 11.39 9.76
C ASN A 8 18.30 10.12 9.83
N THR A 9 19.08 9.97 10.88
CA THR A 9 19.80 8.72 11.13
C THR A 9 18.81 7.55 11.18
N PRO A 10 19.04 6.46 10.42
CA PRO A 10 18.19 5.29 10.48
C PRO A 10 18.05 4.77 11.92
N VAL A 11 16.83 4.40 12.29
CA VAL A 11 16.51 3.78 13.58
C VAL A 11 16.31 2.29 13.34
N ASP A 12 17.03 1.46 14.10
CA ASP A 12 16.82 0.02 14.08
C ASP A 12 15.57 -0.32 14.93
N LEU A 13 14.55 -0.85 14.31
CA LEU A 13 13.30 -1.26 14.96
C LEU A 13 13.40 -2.70 15.54
N GLY A 14 14.53 -3.36 15.34
CA GLY A 14 14.74 -4.75 15.76
C GLY A 14 13.82 -5.74 15.04
N LEU A 15 13.86 -6.97 15.50
CA LEU A 15 12.97 -8.05 15.06
C LEU A 15 12.04 -8.47 16.20
N PRO A 16 10.87 -9.04 15.91
CA PRO A 16 10.01 -9.64 16.92
C PRO A 16 10.74 -10.74 17.71
N ALA A 17 10.41 -10.92 18.96
CA ALA A 17 11.04 -11.92 19.81
C ALA A 17 10.90 -13.34 19.22
N GLY A 18 12.05 -14.01 19.01
CA GLY A 18 12.11 -15.35 18.43
C GLY A 18 11.95 -15.43 16.91
N VAL A 19 11.93 -14.29 16.23
CA VAL A 19 11.93 -14.18 14.76
C VAL A 19 13.35 -13.89 14.28
N THR A 20 13.81 -14.61 13.28
CA THR A 20 15.14 -14.45 12.70
C THR A 20 15.17 -13.54 11.48
N ASP A 21 14.02 -13.43 10.77
CA ASP A 21 13.88 -12.65 9.56
C ASP A 21 12.42 -12.28 9.29
N LEU A 22 12.21 -11.14 8.63
CA LEU A 22 10.96 -10.76 8.04
C LEU A 22 11.14 -10.76 6.52
N VAL A 23 10.43 -11.66 5.83
CA VAL A 23 10.57 -11.89 4.38
C VAL A 23 9.75 -10.94 3.53
N GLN A 24 8.78 -10.27 4.14
CA GLN A 24 7.97 -9.25 3.48
C GLN A 24 7.57 -8.16 4.48
N LEU A 25 7.53 -6.93 4.00
CA LEU A 25 7.05 -5.77 4.76
C LEU A 25 5.94 -5.07 3.99
N ALA A 26 4.95 -4.56 4.73
CA ALA A 26 3.98 -3.60 4.25
C ALA A 26 3.94 -2.42 5.24
N MET A 27 3.72 -1.22 4.73
CA MET A 27 3.72 -0.01 5.55
C MET A 27 2.62 0.92 5.10
N LEU A 28 1.92 1.52 6.06
CA LEU A 28 0.86 2.47 5.78
C LEU A 28 0.76 3.50 6.92
N ARG A 29 0.07 4.60 6.68
CA ARG A 29 -0.38 5.53 7.74
C ARG A 29 -1.80 5.18 8.14
N ASP A 30 -2.07 5.23 9.43
CA ASP A 30 -3.42 5.12 9.99
C ASP A 30 -4.15 6.49 9.99
N ALA A 31 -5.34 6.54 10.59
CA ALA A 31 -6.22 7.70 10.57
C ALA A 31 -5.65 8.93 11.30
N ASP A 32 -4.77 8.76 12.27
CA ASP A 32 -4.11 9.85 12.97
C ASP A 32 -2.71 10.19 12.42
N GLY A 33 -2.35 9.56 11.29
CA GLY A 33 -1.14 9.83 10.53
C GLY A 33 0.11 9.10 11.02
N ARG A 34 -0.03 8.18 12.00
CA ARG A 34 1.08 7.36 12.48
C ARG A 34 1.44 6.29 11.47
N ILE A 35 2.73 6.01 11.36
CA ILE A 35 3.21 4.91 10.52
C ILE A 35 2.99 3.59 11.25
N GLU A 36 2.40 2.65 10.55
CA GLU A 36 2.27 1.25 10.94
C GLU A 36 3.04 0.37 9.96
N ILE A 37 3.83 -0.56 10.49
CA ILE A 37 4.65 -1.50 9.72
C ILE A 37 4.20 -2.91 10.06
N PHE A 38 4.00 -3.70 9.02
CA PHE A 38 3.61 -5.09 9.10
C PHE A 38 4.69 -5.95 8.48
N GLY A 39 5.08 -7.03 9.15
CA GLY A 39 6.09 -7.97 8.67
C GLY A 39 5.58 -9.40 8.69
N VAL A 40 5.95 -10.19 7.68
CA VAL A 40 5.69 -11.64 7.64
C VAL A 40 6.97 -12.35 8.00
N ASP A 41 6.97 -13.22 9.04
CA ASP A 41 8.14 -14.02 9.38
C ASP A 41 8.32 -15.18 8.38
N GLY A 42 9.60 -15.44 8.02
CA GLY A 42 9.94 -16.44 7.02
C GLY A 42 9.75 -17.88 7.48
N ALA A 43 9.68 -18.12 8.79
CA ALA A 43 9.66 -19.48 9.34
C ALA A 43 8.25 -20.06 9.48
N LYS A 44 7.26 -19.23 9.82
CA LYS A 44 5.91 -19.67 10.16
C LYS A 44 4.81 -18.88 9.47
N GLY A 45 5.17 -17.84 8.70
CA GLY A 45 4.19 -16.95 8.07
C GLY A 45 3.32 -16.20 9.07
N HIS A 46 3.82 -15.93 10.29
CA HIS A 46 3.10 -15.07 11.21
C HIS A 46 3.19 -13.63 10.75
N VAL A 47 2.10 -12.88 10.93
CA VAL A 47 2.08 -11.44 10.69
C VAL A 47 2.38 -10.71 11.99
N TRP A 48 3.42 -9.89 11.96
CA TRP A 48 3.87 -9.03 13.04
C TRP A 48 3.57 -7.58 12.71
N TRP A 49 3.30 -6.79 13.73
CA TRP A 49 2.88 -5.41 13.64
C TRP A 49 3.61 -4.56 14.66
N ILE A 50 4.10 -3.40 14.21
CA ILE A 50 4.69 -2.34 15.02
C ILE A 50 4.16 -1.01 14.51
N PHE A 51 3.95 -0.05 15.40
CA PHE A 51 3.42 1.26 15.05
C PHE A 51 4.12 2.38 15.80
N GLN A 52 4.06 3.58 15.26
CA GLN A 52 4.50 4.77 15.97
C GLN A 52 3.58 5.04 17.17
N ASN A 53 4.16 5.23 18.33
CA ASN A 53 3.40 5.60 19.51
C ASN A 53 2.82 7.01 19.36
N PRO A 54 1.57 7.25 19.82
CA PRO A 54 0.99 8.59 19.77
C PRO A 54 1.76 9.53 20.69
N ASP A 55 1.74 10.80 20.37
CA ASP A 55 2.23 11.85 21.27
C ASP A 55 1.56 11.76 22.64
N THR A 56 2.31 12.03 23.67
CA THR A 56 1.80 12.08 25.04
C THR A 56 1.35 13.50 25.38
N ILE A 57 0.25 13.60 26.11
CA ILE A 57 -0.16 14.89 26.70
C ILE A 57 0.59 15.07 28.01
N VAL A 58 1.42 16.06 28.05
CA VAL A 58 2.21 16.40 29.25
C VAL A 58 1.63 17.66 29.90
N ASP A 59 1.27 17.55 31.16
CA ASP A 59 0.93 18.72 31.96
C ASP A 59 2.21 19.50 32.27
N THR A 60 2.24 20.74 31.89
CA THR A 60 3.37 21.68 32.13
C THR A 60 2.85 22.97 32.66
N THR A 61 3.76 23.87 32.99
CA THR A 61 3.43 25.24 33.38
C THR A 61 4.06 26.21 32.41
N GLU A 62 3.31 27.21 32.00
CA GLU A 62 3.76 28.30 31.14
C GLU A 62 3.66 29.62 31.88
N GLU A 63 4.65 30.49 31.72
CA GLU A 63 4.59 31.87 32.21
C GLU A 63 3.92 32.74 31.14
N VAL A 64 2.78 33.30 31.49
CA VAL A 64 2.01 34.20 30.62
C VAL A 64 1.93 35.58 31.28
N THR A 65 2.30 36.62 30.54
CA THR A 65 2.10 38.02 31.00
C THR A 65 0.74 38.50 30.51
N PRO A 66 -0.24 38.71 31.41
CA PRO A 66 -1.55 39.19 30.99
C PRO A 66 -1.46 40.60 30.36
N PRO A 67 -2.32 40.94 29.41
CA PRO A 67 -2.38 42.26 28.81
C PRO A 67 -2.54 43.37 29.93
N GLY A 68 -1.61 44.33 29.94
CA GLY A 68 -1.61 45.41 30.91
C GLY A 68 -0.95 45.10 32.26
N SER A 69 -0.27 43.95 32.38
CA SER A 69 0.53 43.60 33.55
C SER A 69 2.01 43.48 33.15
N ASP A 70 2.91 43.95 34.01
CA ASP A 70 4.35 43.73 33.86
C ASP A 70 4.83 42.47 34.61
N THR A 71 3.90 41.75 35.26
CA THR A 71 4.25 40.60 36.09
C THR A 71 3.71 39.32 35.41
N PRO A 72 4.57 38.34 35.04
CA PRO A 72 4.14 37.07 34.55
C PRO A 72 3.42 36.27 35.64
N ILE A 73 2.44 35.47 35.22
CA ILE A 73 1.76 34.50 36.05
C ILE A 73 2.02 33.10 35.47
N THR A 74 2.18 32.13 36.34
CA THR A 74 2.30 30.72 35.94
C THR A 74 0.92 30.12 35.71
N VAL A 75 0.65 29.62 34.54
CA VAL A 75 -0.59 28.90 34.21
C VAL A 75 -0.29 27.43 33.89
N ASN A 76 -1.22 26.57 34.24
CA ASN A 76 -1.12 25.15 33.80
C ASN A 76 -1.42 25.09 32.31
N ALA A 77 -0.53 24.47 31.58
CA ALA A 77 -0.66 24.21 30.15
C ALA A 77 -0.61 22.72 29.89
N ARG A 78 -1.24 22.29 28.80
CA ARG A 78 -1.12 20.93 28.27
C ARG A 78 -0.47 20.99 26.90
N VAL A 79 0.65 20.32 26.74
CA VAL A 79 1.38 20.29 25.49
C VAL A 79 1.49 18.84 24.98
N SER A 80 1.40 18.69 23.69
CA SER A 80 1.75 17.43 23.03
C SER A 80 3.27 17.31 23.02
N ALA A 81 3.78 16.19 23.45
CA ALA A 81 5.20 15.88 23.44
C ALA A 81 5.41 14.50 22.80
N PRO A 82 6.47 14.34 21.97
CA PRO A 82 6.82 13.03 21.44
C PRO A 82 6.99 12.02 22.58
N PRO A 83 6.57 10.77 22.43
CA PRO A 83 6.76 9.73 23.42
C PRO A 83 8.25 9.43 23.59
N GLU A 84 8.65 9.02 24.80
CA GLU A 84 10.04 8.61 25.09
C GLU A 84 10.49 7.46 24.17
N ASN A 85 9.59 6.51 23.92
CA ASN A 85 9.76 5.48 22.90
C ASN A 85 8.86 5.79 21.72
N PRO A 86 9.39 6.19 20.56
CA PRO A 86 8.57 6.56 19.39
C PRO A 86 7.89 5.37 18.72
N TRP A 87 8.27 4.14 19.01
CA TRP A 87 7.70 2.93 18.46
C TRP A 87 7.18 1.99 19.53
N SER A 88 6.10 1.27 19.25
CA SER A 88 5.60 0.18 20.08
C SER A 88 6.56 -1.00 20.06
N ASP A 89 6.30 -2.01 20.89
CA ASP A 89 6.89 -3.34 20.68
C ASP A 89 6.21 -4.05 19.51
N TRP A 90 6.94 -4.98 18.88
CA TRP A 90 6.36 -5.88 17.89
C TRP A 90 5.27 -6.74 18.51
N THR A 91 4.07 -6.69 17.92
CA THR A 91 2.91 -7.46 18.36
C THR A 91 2.51 -8.43 17.25
N GLN A 92 2.33 -9.70 17.57
CA GLN A 92 1.83 -10.69 16.63
C GLN A 92 0.33 -10.49 16.43
N LEU A 93 -0.10 -10.30 15.18
CA LEU A 93 -1.48 -10.48 14.77
C LEU A 93 -1.76 -11.98 14.65
N THR A 94 -2.92 -12.41 15.14
CA THR A 94 -3.27 -13.84 15.23
C THR A 94 -3.20 -14.55 13.88
N GLY A 95 -2.84 -15.83 13.90
CA GLY A 95 -2.72 -16.66 12.70
C GLY A 95 -1.26 -16.89 12.27
N GLY A 96 -1.08 -17.69 11.26
CA GLY A 96 0.19 -18.03 10.63
C GLY A 96 -0.07 -18.64 9.26
N GLY A 97 0.98 -19.07 8.56
CA GLY A 97 0.85 -19.64 7.22
C GLY A 97 0.54 -18.57 6.16
N ILE A 98 1.02 -17.34 6.34
CA ILE A 98 0.93 -16.27 5.37
C ILE A 98 2.21 -16.22 4.54
N ALA A 99 2.07 -16.25 3.20
CA ALA A 99 3.18 -16.11 2.27
C ALA A 99 3.35 -14.68 1.76
N ARG A 100 2.23 -13.93 1.61
CA ARG A 100 2.23 -12.60 1.02
C ARG A 100 1.24 -11.70 1.74
N LEU A 101 1.59 -10.43 1.87
CA LEU A 101 0.83 -9.43 2.61
C LEU A 101 0.87 -8.08 1.90
N ILE A 102 -0.27 -7.41 1.83
CA ILE A 102 -0.35 -5.98 1.52
C ILE A 102 -1.20 -5.28 2.56
N ALA A 103 -1.06 -3.97 2.65
CA ALA A 103 -1.87 -3.09 3.49
C ALA A 103 -2.57 -2.05 2.60
N ALA A 104 -3.81 -1.75 2.92
CA ALA A 104 -4.60 -0.72 2.26
C ALA A 104 -5.49 0.01 3.27
N SER A 105 -5.78 1.30 3.04
CA SER A 105 -6.70 2.07 3.88
C SER A 105 -8.11 2.06 3.33
N ASP A 106 -9.11 1.98 4.21
CA ASP A 106 -10.49 2.30 3.86
C ASP A 106 -10.75 3.82 3.89
N ILE A 107 -11.98 4.25 3.62
CA ILE A 107 -12.35 5.68 3.60
C ILE A 107 -12.22 6.39 4.96
N ASN A 108 -12.18 5.65 6.06
CA ASN A 108 -11.92 6.16 7.40
C ASN A 108 -10.44 6.09 7.78
N SER A 109 -9.57 5.79 6.82
CA SER A 109 -8.13 5.54 7.00
C SER A 109 -7.81 4.38 7.94
N ARG A 110 -8.75 3.46 8.20
CA ARG A 110 -8.49 2.22 8.92
C ARG A 110 -7.78 1.25 7.99
N ILE A 111 -6.80 0.56 8.52
CA ILE A 111 -5.98 -0.36 7.73
C ILE A 111 -6.69 -1.70 7.58
N THR A 112 -6.74 -2.17 6.35
CA THR A 112 -7.10 -3.53 5.97
C THR A 112 -5.86 -4.22 5.43
N LEU A 113 -5.46 -5.31 6.07
CA LEU A 113 -4.45 -6.23 5.58
C LEU A 113 -5.10 -7.24 4.65
N VAL A 114 -4.49 -7.49 3.51
CA VAL A 114 -4.89 -8.55 2.57
C VAL A 114 -3.72 -9.53 2.49
N ALA A 115 -3.98 -10.78 2.77
CA ALA A 115 -2.97 -11.81 2.86
C ALA A 115 -3.29 -13.02 1.97
N ILE A 116 -2.23 -13.64 1.45
CA ILE A 116 -2.28 -14.92 0.75
C ILE A 116 -1.63 -15.98 1.63
N SER A 117 -2.29 -17.12 1.80
CA SER A 117 -1.74 -18.24 2.56
C SER A 117 -0.50 -18.85 1.86
N ASP A 118 0.34 -19.50 2.65
CA ASP A 118 1.53 -20.23 2.18
C ASP A 118 1.21 -21.65 1.69
N ASN A 119 -0.06 -22.06 1.73
CA ASN A 119 -0.49 -23.36 1.24
C ASN A 119 -0.28 -23.46 -0.28
N PRO A 120 0.66 -24.27 -0.77
CA PRO A 120 0.97 -24.36 -2.19
C PRO A 120 -0.17 -24.94 -3.03
N ASP A 121 -1.04 -25.73 -2.43
CA ASP A 121 -2.14 -26.41 -3.12
C ASP A 121 -3.42 -25.55 -3.16
N ALA A 122 -3.53 -24.57 -2.27
CA ALA A 122 -4.69 -23.69 -2.17
C ALA A 122 -4.27 -22.33 -1.56
N GLN A 123 -3.73 -21.44 -2.37
CA GLN A 123 -3.38 -20.08 -1.92
C GLN A 123 -4.65 -19.28 -1.66
N GLU A 124 -5.12 -19.34 -0.43
CA GLU A 124 -6.33 -18.71 0.05
C GLU A 124 -6.12 -17.23 0.33
N VAL A 125 -7.15 -16.43 0.14
CA VAL A 125 -7.12 -14.98 0.38
C VAL A 125 -7.82 -14.63 1.67
N TYR A 126 -7.13 -13.93 2.53
CA TYR A 126 -7.62 -13.48 3.84
C TYR A 126 -7.55 -11.96 3.97
N VAL A 127 -8.45 -11.41 4.77
CA VAL A 127 -8.42 -10.01 5.20
C VAL A 127 -8.44 -9.92 6.72
N ASN A 128 -7.81 -8.88 7.24
CA ASN A 128 -7.88 -8.49 8.65
C ASN A 128 -7.92 -6.97 8.71
N THR A 129 -8.96 -6.40 9.32
CA THR A 129 -9.23 -4.95 9.29
C THR A 129 -9.22 -4.38 10.70
N GLN A 130 -8.67 -3.18 10.86
CA GLN A 130 -8.78 -2.42 12.10
C GLN A 130 -10.26 -2.14 12.42
N THR A 131 -10.64 -2.35 13.67
CA THR A 131 -12.01 -2.07 14.18
C THR A 131 -12.15 -0.64 14.68
N LYS A 132 -11.03 0.07 14.85
CA LYS A 132 -10.93 1.47 15.29
C LYS A 132 -10.07 2.25 14.32
N ASP A 133 -10.30 3.54 14.23
CA ASP A 133 -9.50 4.46 13.42
C ASP A 133 -8.04 4.53 13.90
N THR A 134 -7.81 4.24 15.20
CA THR A 134 -6.51 4.20 15.85
C THR A 134 -6.36 2.89 16.62
N ALA A 135 -5.76 1.88 16.03
CA ALA A 135 -5.48 0.62 16.68
C ALA A 135 -4.20 0.72 17.53
N LEU A 136 -4.24 0.21 18.76
CA LEU A 136 -3.12 0.17 19.71
C LEU A 136 -2.89 -1.23 20.28
N ALA A 137 -3.72 -2.20 19.95
CA ALA A 137 -3.65 -3.56 20.43
C ALA A 137 -4.13 -4.57 19.38
N ALA A 138 -3.66 -5.80 19.43
CA ALA A 138 -4.12 -6.85 18.52
C ALA A 138 -5.64 -7.13 18.62
N THR A 139 -6.28 -6.78 19.74
CA THR A 139 -7.75 -6.86 19.92
C THR A 139 -8.51 -5.78 19.15
N ASP A 140 -7.83 -4.78 18.60
CA ASP A 140 -8.42 -3.72 17.77
C ASP A 140 -8.50 -4.14 16.28
N TRP A 141 -8.34 -5.41 15.98
CA TRP A 141 -8.44 -6.02 14.67
C TRP A 141 -9.58 -7.05 14.62
N THR A 142 -10.18 -7.23 13.43
CA THR A 142 -11.30 -8.18 13.24
C THR A 142 -10.89 -9.64 13.40
N GLY A 143 -9.60 -9.93 13.26
CA GLY A 143 -9.08 -11.25 13.00
C GLY A 143 -9.16 -11.61 11.50
N TRP A 144 -8.44 -12.66 11.11
CA TRP A 144 -8.37 -13.09 9.72
C TRP A 144 -9.68 -13.73 9.26
N THR A 145 -10.22 -13.20 8.18
CA THR A 145 -11.43 -13.72 7.53
C THR A 145 -11.09 -14.10 6.10
N ARG A 146 -11.41 -15.32 5.70
CA ARG A 146 -11.24 -15.80 4.34
C ARG A 146 -12.27 -15.14 3.40
N ILE A 147 -11.82 -14.63 2.27
CA ILE A 147 -12.66 -13.93 1.28
C ILE A 147 -12.58 -14.54 -0.13
N ASP A 148 -11.76 -15.57 -0.36
CA ASP A 148 -11.71 -16.26 -1.63
C ASP A 148 -12.91 -17.19 -1.83
N ASN A 149 -13.22 -17.49 -3.07
CA ASN A 149 -14.24 -18.44 -3.49
C ASN A 149 -13.81 -19.19 -4.76
N ALA A 150 -14.70 -20.00 -5.31
CA ALA A 150 -14.40 -20.76 -6.53
C ALA A 150 -14.04 -19.87 -7.75
N ALA A 151 -14.51 -18.63 -7.82
CA ALA A 151 -14.20 -17.74 -8.94
C ALA A 151 -12.80 -17.10 -8.82
N SER A 152 -12.33 -16.84 -7.59
CA SER A 152 -10.93 -16.40 -7.38
C SER A 152 -9.94 -17.54 -7.68
N GLY A 153 -10.35 -18.77 -7.40
CA GLY A 153 -9.47 -19.93 -7.47
C GLY A 153 -8.26 -19.76 -6.54
N THR A 154 -7.15 -20.38 -6.89
CA THR A 154 -5.87 -20.19 -6.21
C THR A 154 -5.26 -18.86 -6.64
N ALA A 155 -4.87 -18.00 -5.71
CA ALA A 155 -4.21 -16.73 -6.00
C ALA A 155 -2.84 -16.97 -6.66
N ALA A 156 -2.64 -16.46 -7.87
CA ALA A 156 -1.40 -16.66 -8.62
C ALA A 156 -0.40 -15.47 -8.50
N SER A 157 -0.82 -14.34 -7.90
CA SER A 157 0.02 -13.16 -7.73
C SER A 157 -0.11 -12.53 -6.35
N VAL A 158 0.77 -11.59 -6.03
CA VAL A 158 0.54 -10.66 -4.91
C VAL A 158 -0.72 -9.85 -5.23
N PRO A 159 -1.67 -9.71 -4.29
CA PRO A 159 -2.81 -8.84 -4.49
C PRO A 159 -2.37 -7.37 -4.56
N THR A 160 -3.22 -6.54 -5.14
CA THR A 160 -3.13 -5.07 -5.04
C THR A 160 -4.47 -4.53 -4.60
N ALA A 161 -4.48 -3.41 -3.89
CA ALA A 161 -5.70 -2.84 -3.36
C ALA A 161 -5.73 -1.33 -3.54
N VAL A 162 -6.91 -0.79 -3.80
CA VAL A 162 -7.13 0.63 -4.01
C VAL A 162 -8.52 1.04 -3.55
N LEU A 163 -8.64 2.20 -2.92
CA LEU A 163 -9.90 2.79 -2.48
C LEU A 163 -10.51 3.57 -3.65
N ASP A 164 -11.72 3.24 -4.09
CA ASP A 164 -12.36 3.99 -5.17
C ASP A 164 -12.94 5.34 -4.71
N PRO A 165 -13.27 6.26 -5.64
CA PRO A 165 -13.81 7.58 -5.29
C PRO A 165 -15.13 7.57 -4.52
N GLU A 166 -15.85 6.44 -4.49
CA GLU A 166 -17.06 6.26 -3.69
C GLU A 166 -16.76 5.73 -2.28
N GLY A 167 -15.48 5.46 -1.97
CA GLY A 167 -15.03 5.01 -0.66
C GLY A 167 -15.07 3.50 -0.45
N PHE A 168 -15.13 2.71 -1.51
CA PHE A 168 -15.09 1.26 -1.44
C PHE A 168 -13.67 0.74 -1.73
N LEU A 169 -13.17 -0.10 -0.85
CA LEU A 169 -11.90 -0.78 -1.10
C LEU A 169 -12.10 -1.86 -2.15
N ASN A 170 -11.25 -1.84 -3.17
CA ASN A 170 -11.18 -2.82 -4.25
C ASN A 170 -9.88 -3.61 -4.12
N ILE A 171 -9.95 -4.92 -4.26
CA ILE A 171 -8.79 -5.81 -4.28
C ILE A 171 -8.74 -6.50 -5.63
N PHE A 172 -7.56 -6.52 -6.23
CA PHE A 172 -7.29 -7.17 -7.51
C PHE A 172 -6.16 -8.17 -7.35
N MET A 173 -6.22 -9.26 -8.07
CA MET A 173 -5.14 -10.23 -8.16
C MET A 173 -5.25 -11.03 -9.44
N VAL A 174 -4.25 -11.84 -9.73
CA VAL A 174 -4.34 -12.88 -10.76
C VAL A 174 -4.97 -14.12 -10.14
N GLY A 175 -6.10 -14.56 -10.69
CA GLY A 175 -6.80 -15.75 -10.25
C GLY A 175 -6.24 -17.02 -10.90
N ALA A 176 -6.81 -18.18 -10.57
CA ALA A 176 -6.38 -19.50 -11.04
C ALA A 176 -6.41 -19.70 -12.56
N ASN A 177 -7.23 -18.92 -13.27
CA ASN A 177 -7.30 -18.94 -14.74
C ASN A 177 -6.27 -18.01 -15.42
N SER A 178 -5.28 -17.50 -14.67
CA SER A 178 -4.28 -16.52 -15.12
C SER A 178 -4.91 -15.25 -15.71
N GLN A 179 -6.05 -14.83 -15.18
CA GLN A 179 -6.73 -13.58 -15.52
C GLN A 179 -6.91 -12.71 -14.29
N VAL A 180 -7.02 -11.41 -14.50
CA VAL A 180 -7.26 -10.46 -13.40
C VAL A 180 -8.67 -10.60 -12.88
N VAL A 181 -8.79 -10.80 -11.58
CA VAL A 181 -10.06 -10.87 -10.84
C VAL A 181 -10.13 -9.72 -9.82
N GLN A 182 -11.33 -9.30 -9.52
CA GLN A 182 -11.67 -8.21 -8.60
C GLN A 182 -12.66 -8.68 -7.55
N ILE A 183 -12.49 -8.21 -6.34
CA ILE A 183 -13.50 -8.16 -5.28
C ILE A 183 -13.58 -6.73 -4.74
N ARG A 184 -14.78 -6.29 -4.35
CA ARG A 184 -15.03 -4.93 -3.85
C ARG A 184 -15.82 -4.99 -2.55
N GLN A 185 -15.58 -4.08 -1.63
CA GLN A 185 -16.47 -3.89 -0.49
C GLN A 185 -17.90 -3.64 -0.98
N THR A 186 -18.90 -4.14 -0.26
CA THR A 186 -20.34 -3.91 -0.59
C THR A 186 -20.86 -2.61 0.03
N GLU A 187 -20.19 -2.12 1.06
CA GLU A 187 -20.45 -0.84 1.72
C GLU A 187 -19.11 -0.22 2.13
N PRO A 188 -18.96 1.12 2.05
CA PRO A 188 -17.74 1.80 2.47
C PRO A 188 -17.38 1.49 3.93
N ALA A 189 -16.11 1.24 4.20
CA ALA A 189 -15.57 0.96 5.53
C ALA A 189 -16.21 -0.25 6.24
N LYS A 190 -16.81 -1.18 5.52
CA LYS A 190 -17.33 -2.44 6.06
C LYS A 190 -16.46 -3.63 5.67
N THR A 191 -16.57 -4.69 6.43
CA THR A 191 -15.85 -5.96 6.19
C THR A 191 -16.64 -6.94 5.32
N THR A 192 -17.66 -6.44 4.61
CA THR A 192 -18.49 -7.22 3.69
C THR A 192 -18.04 -7.00 2.26
N TRP A 193 -17.93 -8.09 1.50
CA TRP A 193 -17.33 -8.13 0.18
C TRP A 193 -18.33 -8.66 -0.86
N SER A 194 -18.17 -8.21 -2.12
CA SER A 194 -18.88 -8.78 -3.27
C SER A 194 -18.38 -10.21 -3.52
N GLU A 195 -18.97 -10.85 -4.53
CA GLU A 195 -18.31 -12.03 -5.12
C GLU A 195 -17.10 -11.60 -5.95
N TRP A 196 -16.10 -12.48 -6.05
CA TRP A 196 -15.01 -12.32 -7.00
C TRP A 196 -15.53 -12.44 -8.42
N HIS A 197 -15.09 -11.55 -9.29
CA HIS A 197 -15.41 -11.62 -10.72
C HIS A 197 -14.18 -11.27 -11.55
N GLN A 198 -14.12 -11.88 -12.73
CA GLN A 198 -13.07 -11.58 -13.70
C GLN A 198 -13.35 -10.22 -14.34
N ILE A 199 -12.31 -9.40 -14.43
CA ILE A 199 -12.30 -8.22 -15.30
C ILE A 199 -12.14 -8.70 -16.75
N SER A 200 -12.22 -7.85 -17.74
CA SER A 200 -12.04 -8.20 -19.14
C SER A 200 -10.83 -9.13 -19.39
N TYR A 201 -10.93 -9.97 -20.43
CA TYR A 201 -9.95 -11.00 -20.74
C TYR A 201 -8.70 -10.43 -21.44
N ILE A 202 -7.50 -10.91 -21.09
CA ILE A 202 -6.25 -10.78 -21.84
C ILE A 202 -5.98 -12.12 -22.55
N ASN A 203 -5.65 -12.07 -23.85
CA ASN A 203 -5.32 -13.29 -24.61
C ASN A 203 -3.88 -13.77 -24.33
N ALA A 204 -3.51 -13.81 -23.05
CA ALA A 204 -2.24 -14.35 -22.54
C ALA A 204 -2.42 -14.66 -21.05
N ALA A 205 -1.54 -15.48 -20.49
CA ALA A 205 -1.52 -15.76 -19.06
C ALA A 205 -0.92 -14.58 -18.30
N VAL A 206 -1.75 -13.91 -17.51
CA VAL A 206 -1.30 -12.83 -16.62
C VAL A 206 -0.54 -13.42 -15.45
N VAL A 207 0.59 -12.80 -15.09
CA VAL A 207 1.44 -13.22 -13.96
C VAL A 207 1.48 -12.20 -12.83
N ASN A 208 1.18 -10.94 -13.11
CA ASN A 208 1.11 -9.88 -12.09
C ASN A 208 0.12 -8.79 -12.47
N VAL A 209 -0.42 -8.10 -11.47
CA VAL A 209 -1.28 -6.93 -11.63
C VAL A 209 -0.99 -5.93 -10.52
N ILE A 210 -1.00 -4.65 -10.87
CA ILE A 210 -0.89 -3.55 -9.91
C ILE A 210 -1.98 -2.51 -10.20
N SER A 211 -2.45 -1.82 -9.16
CA SER A 211 -3.50 -0.81 -9.25
C SER A 211 -3.04 0.55 -8.73
N ALA A 212 -3.53 1.61 -9.34
CA ALA A 212 -3.43 2.98 -8.84
C ALA A 212 -4.65 3.79 -9.32
N PHE A 213 -4.74 5.05 -8.91
CA PHE A 213 -5.65 6.01 -9.53
C PHE A 213 -4.96 6.76 -10.67
N ASP A 214 -5.73 7.24 -11.62
CA ASP A 214 -5.29 8.31 -12.51
C ASP A 214 -5.64 9.69 -11.90
N SER A 215 -5.22 10.75 -12.54
CA SER A 215 -5.52 12.13 -12.10
C SER A 215 -7.01 12.49 -12.18
N ASN A 216 -7.83 11.67 -12.84
CA ASN A 216 -9.28 11.82 -12.89
C ASN A 216 -9.99 11.06 -11.77
N GLY A 217 -9.24 10.34 -10.92
CA GLY A 217 -9.78 9.51 -9.85
C GLY A 217 -10.31 8.15 -10.31
N ASN A 218 -10.02 7.71 -11.54
CA ASN A 218 -10.40 6.38 -11.99
C ASN A 218 -9.33 5.36 -11.64
N ILE A 219 -9.75 4.14 -11.33
CA ILE A 219 -8.79 3.05 -11.11
C ILE A 219 -8.13 2.68 -12.45
N VAL A 220 -6.81 2.62 -12.43
CA VAL A 220 -5.99 2.09 -13.51
C VAL A 220 -5.32 0.81 -13.04
N LEU A 221 -5.45 -0.24 -13.82
CA LEU A 221 -4.75 -1.49 -13.62
C LEU A 221 -3.66 -1.62 -14.67
N VAL A 222 -2.48 -2.04 -14.25
CA VAL A 222 -1.42 -2.49 -15.16
C VAL A 222 -1.15 -3.95 -14.89
N ALA A 223 -1.27 -4.78 -15.92
CA ALA A 223 -1.03 -6.22 -15.87
C ALA A 223 0.19 -6.59 -16.70
N LEU A 224 0.96 -7.56 -16.20
CA LEU A 224 2.10 -8.17 -16.86
C LEU A 224 1.72 -9.62 -17.24
N ASP A 225 1.94 -10.01 -18.48
CA ASP A 225 1.74 -11.38 -18.91
C ASP A 225 3.04 -12.22 -18.89
N GLU A 226 2.91 -13.52 -19.12
CA GLU A 226 4.02 -14.48 -19.16
C GLU A 226 5.04 -14.24 -20.29
N ASN A 227 4.71 -13.41 -21.27
CA ASN A 227 5.56 -13.04 -22.40
C ASN A 227 6.13 -11.61 -22.24
N LEU A 228 6.05 -11.05 -21.03
CA LEU A 228 6.46 -9.67 -20.72
C LEU A 228 5.58 -8.60 -21.37
N GLY A 229 4.43 -8.92 -21.93
CA GLY A 229 3.46 -7.94 -22.40
C GLY A 229 2.88 -7.14 -21.24
N LEU A 230 2.93 -5.81 -21.35
CA LEU A 230 2.30 -4.89 -20.39
C LEU A 230 0.99 -4.39 -20.97
N TYR A 231 -0.06 -4.47 -20.16
CA TYR A 231 -1.42 -4.07 -20.52
C TYR A 231 -1.99 -3.13 -19.47
N ALA A 232 -2.65 -2.07 -19.91
CA ALA A 232 -3.40 -1.19 -19.03
C ALA A 232 -4.91 -1.36 -19.25
N ASN A 233 -5.69 -1.18 -18.18
CA ASN A 233 -7.14 -1.17 -18.21
C ASN A 233 -7.64 -0.05 -17.29
N TYR A 234 -8.58 0.74 -17.75
CA TYR A 234 -9.06 1.93 -17.08
C TYR A 234 -10.51 1.73 -16.65
N GLN A 235 -10.82 2.04 -15.40
CA GLN A 235 -12.20 2.09 -14.95
C GLN A 235 -12.91 3.26 -15.64
N THR A 236 -14.03 2.97 -16.30
CA THR A 236 -14.80 3.97 -17.06
C THR A 236 -16.05 4.45 -16.32
N ASP A 237 -16.56 3.64 -15.39
CA ASP A 237 -17.69 4.00 -14.52
C ASP A 237 -17.54 3.24 -13.20
N VAL A 238 -17.22 3.97 -12.13
CA VAL A 238 -16.98 3.39 -10.79
C VAL A 238 -18.26 2.76 -10.22
N ARG A 239 -19.45 3.30 -10.52
CA ARG A 239 -20.71 2.78 -9.99
C ARG A 239 -21.13 1.50 -10.68
N LYS A 240 -20.94 1.44 -11.98
CA LYS A 240 -21.27 0.25 -12.77
C LYS A 240 -20.15 -0.77 -12.83
N GLN A 241 -18.98 -0.46 -12.27
CA GLN A 241 -17.79 -1.28 -12.34
C GLN A 241 -17.42 -1.68 -13.78
N THR A 242 -17.50 -0.69 -14.70
CA THR A 242 -17.17 -0.91 -16.12
C THR A 242 -15.74 -0.50 -16.40
N TRP A 243 -15.12 -1.18 -17.37
CA TRP A 243 -13.72 -1.06 -17.72
C TRP A 243 -13.57 -0.80 -19.22
N SER A 244 -12.49 -0.13 -19.62
CA SER A 244 -12.17 0.16 -21.03
C SER A 244 -11.84 -1.07 -21.86
N GLY A 245 -11.48 -2.16 -21.20
CA GLY A 245 -10.77 -3.30 -21.77
C GLY A 245 -9.26 -3.10 -21.79
N TRP A 246 -8.53 -4.22 -21.86
CA TRP A 246 -7.08 -4.22 -21.83
C TRP A 246 -6.48 -3.70 -23.13
N GLN A 247 -5.54 -2.78 -23.00
CA GLN A 247 -4.74 -2.24 -24.09
C GLN A 247 -3.26 -2.50 -23.82
N GLN A 248 -2.54 -3.06 -24.78
CA GLN A 248 -1.10 -3.22 -24.63
C GLN A 248 -0.43 -1.86 -24.64
N ILE A 249 0.36 -1.57 -23.63
CA ILE A 249 1.08 -0.29 -23.44
C ILE A 249 2.59 -0.44 -23.64
N GLY A 250 3.09 -1.65 -23.76
CA GLY A 250 4.50 -1.93 -23.98
C GLY A 250 4.89 -3.37 -23.74
N THR A 251 6.19 -3.56 -23.57
CA THR A 251 6.81 -4.83 -23.17
C THR A 251 7.73 -4.56 -22.00
N ALA A 252 7.58 -5.32 -20.92
CA ALA A 252 8.41 -5.18 -19.73
C ALA A 252 9.85 -5.65 -19.99
N PRO A 253 10.84 -5.07 -19.33
CA PRO A 253 12.22 -5.53 -19.46
C PRO A 253 12.47 -6.88 -18.81
N ASP A 254 11.71 -7.23 -17.76
CA ASP A 254 11.91 -8.42 -16.93
C ASP A 254 10.66 -8.69 -16.06
N PHE A 255 10.73 -9.71 -15.18
CA PHE A 255 9.72 -10.05 -14.15
C PHE A 255 10.07 -9.52 -12.76
N GLY A 256 10.83 -8.43 -12.66
CA GLY A 256 11.22 -7.85 -11.38
C GLY A 256 10.08 -7.24 -10.56
N LEU A 257 10.43 -6.68 -9.42
CA LEU A 257 9.49 -5.95 -8.56
C LEU A 257 8.83 -4.82 -9.34
N VAL A 258 7.58 -4.55 -9.01
CA VAL A 258 6.79 -3.50 -9.66
C VAL A 258 6.23 -2.53 -8.63
N ALA A 259 6.10 -1.27 -9.05
CA ALA A 259 5.40 -0.24 -8.30
C ALA A 259 4.74 0.75 -9.28
N MET A 260 3.74 1.47 -8.82
CA MET A 260 3.05 2.49 -9.63
C MET A 260 2.67 3.67 -8.74
N ASP A 261 2.99 4.88 -9.19
CA ASP A 261 2.62 6.13 -8.53
C ASP A 261 2.66 7.28 -9.53
N TYR A 262 2.28 8.47 -9.08
CA TYR A 262 2.31 9.67 -9.89
C TYR A 262 3.74 10.26 -10.00
N ASN A 263 4.04 10.81 -11.16
CA ASN A 263 5.19 11.71 -11.30
C ASN A 263 4.81 13.14 -10.83
N ALA A 264 5.79 14.05 -10.88
CA ALA A 264 5.61 15.44 -10.47
C ALA A 264 4.50 16.18 -11.27
N ASP A 265 4.24 15.76 -12.49
CA ASP A 265 3.19 16.34 -13.35
C ASP A 265 1.80 15.73 -13.11
N GLY A 266 1.70 14.74 -12.21
CA GLY A 266 0.46 14.03 -11.90
C GLY A 266 0.10 12.93 -12.90
N ALA A 267 1.00 12.55 -13.80
CA ALA A 267 0.83 11.39 -14.67
C ALA A 267 1.29 10.12 -13.95
N LEU A 268 0.58 9.01 -14.14
CA LEU A 268 0.99 7.72 -13.58
C LEU A 268 2.28 7.23 -14.23
N SER A 269 3.17 6.72 -13.39
CA SER A 269 4.40 6.04 -13.76
C SER A 269 4.38 4.62 -13.23
N TYR A 270 4.66 3.67 -14.10
CA TYR A 270 4.86 2.27 -13.75
C TYR A 270 6.37 1.99 -13.70
N PHE A 271 6.83 1.50 -12.57
CA PHE A 271 8.24 1.21 -12.28
C PHE A 271 8.45 -0.29 -12.24
N GLN A 272 9.58 -0.74 -12.76
CA GLN A 272 9.97 -2.14 -12.74
C GLN A 272 11.46 -2.31 -12.46
N GLY A 273 11.75 -3.21 -11.52
CA GLY A 273 13.11 -3.66 -11.26
C GLY A 273 13.57 -4.66 -12.30
N GLU A 274 14.85 -4.64 -12.64
CA GLU A 274 15.49 -5.63 -13.50
C GLU A 274 16.27 -6.64 -12.65
N THR A 275 15.94 -7.92 -12.74
CA THR A 275 16.58 -8.97 -11.94
C THR A 275 18.05 -9.21 -12.34
N GLY A 276 18.43 -8.91 -13.58
CA GLY A 276 19.79 -9.12 -14.09
C GLY A 276 20.77 -8.02 -13.73
N THR A 277 20.30 -6.77 -13.64
CA THR A 277 21.16 -5.59 -13.39
C THR A 277 20.92 -4.99 -12.01
N ASN A 278 19.84 -5.35 -11.32
CA ASN A 278 19.31 -4.67 -10.13
C ASN A 278 19.04 -3.18 -10.40
N GLY A 279 18.73 -2.84 -11.64
CA GLY A 279 18.32 -1.51 -12.05
C GLY A 279 16.82 -1.32 -11.91
N VAL A 280 16.37 -0.06 -11.97
CA VAL A 280 14.94 0.30 -11.99
C VAL A 280 14.67 1.14 -13.23
N LYS A 281 13.66 0.73 -13.97
CA LYS A 281 13.15 1.45 -15.15
C LYS A 281 11.70 1.83 -14.94
N PHE A 282 11.24 2.83 -15.68
CA PHE A 282 9.84 3.23 -15.66
C PHE A 282 9.34 3.64 -17.06
N ILE A 283 8.02 3.52 -17.22
CA ILE A 283 7.23 4.15 -18.29
C ILE A 283 6.15 5.00 -17.64
N SER A 284 5.73 6.07 -18.31
CA SER A 284 4.72 6.98 -17.76
C SER A 284 3.61 7.25 -18.77
N GLN A 285 2.42 7.57 -18.27
CA GLN A 285 1.41 8.24 -19.09
C GLN A 285 2.00 9.51 -19.71
N ILE A 286 1.65 9.81 -20.96
CA ILE A 286 2.17 11.00 -21.66
C ILE A 286 1.60 12.32 -21.13
N ALA A 287 0.53 12.24 -20.35
CA ALA A 287 -0.11 13.34 -19.62
C ALA A 287 -0.97 12.75 -18.50
N PRO A 288 -1.30 13.53 -17.46
CA PRO A 288 -2.22 13.12 -16.40
C PRO A 288 -3.55 12.59 -16.94
N GLY A 289 -3.97 11.41 -16.48
CA GLY A 289 -5.21 10.75 -16.90
C GLY A 289 -5.25 10.27 -18.35
N SER A 290 -4.11 10.29 -19.06
CA SER A 290 -4.00 9.77 -20.43
C SER A 290 -4.09 8.25 -20.46
N THR A 291 -4.75 7.71 -21.49
CA THR A 291 -4.68 6.26 -21.79
C THR A 291 -3.44 5.89 -22.62
N HIS A 292 -2.62 6.86 -23.02
CA HIS A 292 -1.39 6.65 -23.78
C HIS A 292 -0.19 6.73 -22.85
N TRP A 293 0.78 5.86 -23.08
CA TRP A 293 2.02 5.76 -22.32
C TRP A 293 3.22 6.12 -23.19
N SER A 294 4.34 6.44 -22.55
CA SER A 294 5.60 6.69 -23.26
C SER A 294 6.02 5.48 -24.09
N ALA A 295 6.59 5.73 -25.27
CA ALA A 295 6.94 4.67 -26.21
C ALA A 295 8.13 3.81 -25.77
N GLY A 296 8.85 4.19 -24.73
CA GLY A 296 10.05 3.49 -24.25
C GLY A 296 10.26 3.64 -22.77
N TRP A 297 11.10 2.75 -22.23
CA TRP A 297 11.52 2.74 -20.85
C TRP A 297 12.58 3.80 -20.58
N THR A 298 12.44 4.49 -19.46
CA THR A 298 13.46 5.42 -18.94
C THR A 298 14.15 4.76 -17.75
N MET A 299 15.49 4.83 -17.72
CA MET A 299 16.29 4.34 -16.59
C MET A 299 16.18 5.32 -15.42
N LEU A 300 15.79 4.85 -14.27
CA LEU A 300 15.80 5.60 -13.00
C LEU A 300 17.09 5.33 -12.23
N ALA A 301 17.49 4.07 -12.15
CA ALA A 301 18.74 3.64 -11.52
C ALA A 301 19.31 2.44 -12.28
N ASP A 302 20.62 2.36 -12.42
CA ASP A 302 21.29 1.40 -13.28
C ASP A 302 21.84 0.15 -12.57
N ASN A 303 21.95 0.17 -11.25
CA ASN A 303 22.42 -0.99 -10.46
C ASN A 303 22.17 -0.83 -8.96
N GLY A 304 22.37 -1.92 -8.22
CA GLY A 304 22.47 -1.92 -6.75
C GLY A 304 21.15 -1.82 -5.98
N ILE A 305 19.99 -1.91 -6.65
CA ILE A 305 18.68 -1.84 -6.01
C ILE A 305 18.10 -3.26 -5.89
N PHE A 306 18.05 -3.80 -4.68
CA PHE A 306 17.48 -5.12 -4.41
C PHE A 306 16.00 -5.07 -4.04
N THR A 307 15.54 -3.91 -3.51
CA THR A 307 14.15 -3.64 -3.17
C THR A 307 13.90 -2.14 -3.27
N TYR A 308 12.69 -1.73 -3.60
CA TYR A 308 12.31 -0.33 -3.63
C TYR A 308 10.83 -0.16 -3.27
N GLY A 309 10.50 0.99 -2.75
CA GLY A 309 9.16 1.48 -2.57
C GLY A 309 9.06 2.87 -3.18
N ILE A 310 7.88 3.22 -3.65
CA ILE A 310 7.62 4.55 -4.20
C ILE A 310 6.67 5.25 -3.26
N VAL A 311 7.06 6.45 -2.86
CA VAL A 311 6.26 7.31 -1.99
C VAL A 311 6.12 8.67 -2.68
N ARG A 312 4.90 9.15 -2.78
CA ARG A 312 4.63 10.49 -3.29
C ARG A 312 5.07 11.52 -2.25
N ASP A 313 5.88 12.48 -2.66
CA ASP A 313 6.10 13.70 -1.89
C ASP A 313 4.86 14.59 -2.00
N LEU A 314 4.14 14.72 -0.89
CA LEU A 314 2.96 15.58 -0.77
C LEU A 314 3.28 16.97 -0.22
N THR A 315 4.56 17.31 -0.05
CA THR A 315 4.96 18.64 0.40
C THR A 315 4.53 19.65 -0.69
N PRO A 316 3.70 20.65 -0.38
CA PRO A 316 3.37 21.69 -1.33
C PRO A 316 4.67 22.40 -1.75
N PRO A 317 4.86 22.76 -3.03
CA PRO A 317 5.98 23.61 -3.41
C PRO A 317 5.95 24.89 -2.57
N GLU A 318 7.09 25.25 -2.01
CA GLU A 318 7.23 26.52 -1.31
C GLU A 318 6.75 27.63 -2.26
N GLN A 319 5.75 28.37 -1.84
CA GLN A 319 5.28 29.55 -2.59
C GLN A 319 6.39 30.60 -2.49
N GLU A 320 7.07 30.86 -3.62
CA GLU A 320 7.98 31.99 -3.78
C GLU A 320 7.25 33.34 -3.73
#